data_e5261fe5f9f340f8a5426149b9e25a37
#
_entry.id   e5261fe5f9f340f8a5426149b9e25a37
#
_cell.length_a   1.000
_cell.length_b   1.000
_cell.length_c   1.000
_cell.angle_alpha   90.00
_cell.angle_beta   90.00
_cell.angle_gamma   90.00
#
_symmetry.space_group_name_H-M   'P 1'
#
loop_
_entity.id
_entity.type
_entity.pdbx_description
1 polymer ?
#
loop_
_entity_poly.entity_id
_entity_poly.type
_entity_poly.pdbx_seq_one_letter_code
_entity_poly.pdbx_strand_id
1 'polypeptide(L)'
;MKRIFILLLALVLSVQVITATKNQEEFNLNYDQQKEIVHFVENQIIESYSNYYTIPTINVEIESVNVRDNQLIIDLKANITKVLKVNSALELPYVKGMLEEISNIRDKYDFDRAKRYAENLIKDLNYNYIGVEQNENADFQMQIPIIAERSNLYNTRCNLLFKDENNDTLTMEEFAPLSEEMLEKDGKRYINNIIEHQKYSIRSSSPGNYDRIIARDYVRKWSDACGECHCSDCDPSKLVYNPSYANYHNNDCANFVSQAIHEAGVPTDDKWRPGNRCWYNTGHEGDGLIDYMVEEGLFFETNDRYKAFAGSIIKWTEASHVGMVDQNDTVTMTFCAHTDDRNSCAFRTIRGLTFFVPVWDSYSKQWTPQ
;
A
#
# COMPACT_ATOMS: atom_id res chain seq x y z
N MET A 1 -11.60 21.47 20.70
CA MET A 1 -12.72 20.77 21.34
C MET A 1 -13.11 19.62 20.42
N LYS A 2 -12.59 18.42 20.69
CA LYS A 2 -12.93 17.20 19.92
C LYS A 2 -14.40 16.88 20.17
N ARG A 3 -15.26 17.09 19.17
CA ARG A 3 -16.63 16.57 19.17
C ARG A 3 -16.53 15.07 18.86
N ILE A 4 -16.63 14.27 19.90
CA ILE A 4 -16.86 12.83 19.76
C ILE A 4 -18.25 12.68 19.14
N PHE A 5 -18.33 12.33 17.86
CA PHE A 5 -19.58 11.90 17.24
C PHE A 5 -19.94 10.55 17.85
N ILE A 6 -20.90 10.57 18.78
CA ILE A 6 -21.53 9.37 19.31
C ILE A 6 -22.54 8.95 18.25
N LEU A 7 -22.22 7.91 17.51
CA LEU A 7 -23.17 7.31 16.57
C LEU A 7 -24.21 6.55 17.39
N LEU A 8 -25.46 6.98 17.28
CA LEU A 8 -26.63 6.27 17.82
C LEU A 8 -26.97 5.14 16.84
N LEU A 9 -26.22 4.03 16.91
CA LEU A 9 -26.64 2.79 16.24
C LEU A 9 -27.71 2.14 17.15
N ALA A 10 -28.97 2.47 16.94
CA ALA A 10 -30.08 1.79 17.59
C ALA A 10 -30.31 0.42 16.93
N LEU A 11 -29.31 -0.49 17.06
CA LEU A 11 -29.42 -1.87 16.62
C LEU A 11 -30.39 -2.57 17.59
N VAL A 12 -31.70 -2.56 17.31
CA VAL A 12 -32.68 -3.39 18.01
C VAL A 12 -32.46 -4.82 17.53
N LEU A 13 -31.47 -5.48 18.11
CA LEU A 13 -31.27 -6.91 17.94
C LEU A 13 -32.35 -7.64 18.75
N SER A 14 -33.39 -8.11 18.11
CA SER A 14 -34.27 -9.14 18.69
C SER A 14 -33.51 -10.48 18.62
N VAL A 15 -32.59 -10.69 19.55
CA VAL A 15 -31.92 -11.97 19.71
C VAL A 15 -32.92 -12.94 20.37
N GLN A 16 -33.48 -13.85 19.59
CA GLN A 16 -34.03 -15.09 20.18
C GLN A 16 -32.84 -15.93 20.63
N VAL A 17 -32.62 -15.97 21.94
CA VAL A 17 -31.63 -16.89 22.54
C VAL A 17 -32.14 -18.32 22.35
N ILE A 18 -31.65 -18.97 21.30
CA ILE A 18 -31.73 -20.42 21.13
C ILE A 18 -30.44 -20.99 21.74
N THR A 19 -30.60 -21.88 22.69
CA THR A 19 -29.55 -22.59 23.42
C THR A 19 -28.54 -23.22 22.46
N ALA A 20 -27.27 -22.86 22.64
CA ALA A 20 -26.14 -23.15 21.80
C ALA A 20 -25.85 -24.64 21.61
N THR A 21 -25.85 -25.09 20.38
CA THR A 21 -24.95 -26.13 19.88
C THR A 21 -23.88 -25.45 19.03
N LYS A 22 -22.65 -25.91 19.14
CA LYS A 22 -21.40 -25.40 18.54
C LYS A 22 -21.42 -25.30 16.99
N ASN A 23 -22.23 -24.43 16.41
CA ASN A 23 -22.20 -24.10 14.99
C ASN A 23 -22.06 -22.58 14.87
N GLN A 24 -21.19 -22.10 13.99
CA GLN A 24 -21.10 -20.70 13.61
C GLN A 24 -22.49 -20.29 13.09
N GLU A 25 -23.21 -19.49 13.87
CA GLU A 25 -24.48 -18.91 13.42
C GLU A 25 -24.13 -17.75 12.48
N GLU A 26 -24.50 -17.85 11.22
CA GLU A 26 -24.52 -16.71 10.31
C GLU A 26 -25.51 -15.67 10.86
N PHE A 27 -24.97 -14.52 11.22
CA PHE A 27 -25.78 -13.39 11.67
C PHE A 27 -26.18 -12.56 10.46
N ASN A 28 -27.47 -12.44 10.18
CA ASN A 28 -27.97 -11.65 9.06
C ASN A 28 -28.32 -10.23 9.47
N LEU A 29 -27.58 -9.26 8.97
CA LEU A 29 -27.92 -7.84 9.08
C LEU A 29 -29.08 -7.51 8.13
N ASN A 30 -30.08 -6.74 8.61
CA ASN A 30 -31.08 -6.21 7.72
C ASN A 30 -30.52 -5.03 6.89
N TYR A 31 -31.25 -4.60 5.88
CA TYR A 31 -30.83 -3.56 4.94
C TYR A 31 -30.47 -2.24 5.62
N ASP A 32 -31.27 -1.79 6.61
CA ASP A 32 -31.02 -0.51 7.29
C ASP A 32 -29.76 -0.59 8.14
N GLN A 33 -29.50 -1.71 8.80
CA GLN A 33 -28.30 -1.96 9.57
C GLN A 33 -27.03 -1.97 8.69
N GLN A 34 -27.11 -2.63 7.54
CA GLN A 34 -25.99 -2.64 6.58
C GLN A 34 -25.67 -1.21 6.11
N LYS A 35 -26.70 -0.44 5.76
CA LYS A 35 -26.56 0.95 5.32
C LYS A 35 -25.93 1.85 6.39
N GLU A 36 -26.34 1.70 7.65
CA GLU A 36 -25.78 2.47 8.76
C GLU A 36 -24.30 2.13 9.00
N ILE A 37 -23.94 0.84 8.93
CA ILE A 37 -22.55 0.40 9.05
C ILE A 37 -21.68 0.96 7.92
N VAL A 38 -22.11 0.81 6.68
CA VAL A 38 -21.41 1.35 5.51
C VAL A 38 -21.21 2.86 5.67
N HIS A 39 -22.25 3.61 5.96
CA HIS A 39 -22.15 5.06 6.13
C HIS A 39 -21.21 5.47 7.28
N PHE A 40 -21.20 4.72 8.38
CA PHE A 40 -20.26 4.96 9.48
C PHE A 40 -18.82 4.77 9.02
N VAL A 41 -18.52 3.67 8.33
CA VAL A 41 -17.15 3.37 7.84
C VAL A 41 -16.69 4.41 6.82
N GLU A 42 -17.56 4.79 5.87
CA GLU A 42 -17.28 5.87 4.91
C GLU A 42 -16.89 7.17 5.60
N ASN A 43 -17.64 7.58 6.61
CA ASN A 43 -17.34 8.81 7.35
C ASN A 43 -16.03 8.74 8.12
N GLN A 44 -15.69 7.59 8.72
CA GLN A 44 -14.41 7.41 9.42
C GLN A 44 -13.23 7.48 8.45
N ILE A 45 -13.36 6.89 7.26
CA ILE A 45 -12.34 6.98 6.21
C ILE A 45 -12.19 8.42 5.73
N ILE A 46 -13.28 9.12 5.41
CA ILE A 46 -13.25 10.52 4.97
C ILE A 46 -12.58 11.40 6.03
N GLU A 47 -12.90 11.20 7.32
CA GLU A 47 -12.29 11.96 8.41
C GLU A 47 -10.77 11.69 8.50
N SER A 48 -10.34 10.43 8.37
CA SER A 48 -8.93 10.03 8.42
C SER A 48 -8.10 10.69 7.32
N TYR A 49 -8.65 10.87 6.13
CA TYR A 49 -7.97 11.50 5.00
C TYR A 49 -8.13 13.02 4.92
N SER A 50 -9.01 13.61 5.73
CA SER A 50 -9.50 14.99 5.57
C SER A 50 -8.41 16.07 5.58
N ASN A 51 -7.25 15.81 6.17
CA ASN A 51 -6.15 16.78 6.19
C ASN A 51 -5.47 16.94 4.82
N TYR A 52 -5.39 15.87 4.04
CA TYR A 52 -4.57 15.84 2.81
C TYR A 52 -5.37 15.63 1.54
N TYR A 53 -6.52 14.96 1.61
CA TYR A 53 -7.26 14.53 0.42
C TYR A 53 -8.72 15.02 0.43
N THR A 54 -9.22 15.22 -0.76
CA THR A 54 -10.65 15.09 -1.06
C THR A 54 -10.92 13.67 -1.47
N ILE A 55 -12.10 13.15 -1.14
CA ILE A 55 -12.56 11.79 -1.50
C ILE A 55 -13.75 11.93 -2.46
N PRO A 56 -13.52 11.94 -3.78
CA PRO A 56 -14.59 12.02 -4.77
C PRO A 56 -15.52 10.82 -4.72
N THR A 57 -14.98 9.63 -4.49
CA THR A 57 -15.75 8.39 -4.48
C THR A 57 -15.23 7.48 -3.39
N ILE A 58 -16.15 6.85 -2.68
CA ILE A 58 -15.89 5.76 -1.75
C ILE A 58 -17.00 4.72 -1.87
N ASN A 59 -16.64 3.47 -1.90
CA ASN A 59 -17.57 2.35 -1.88
C ASN A 59 -17.10 1.36 -0.81
N VAL A 60 -18.00 1.06 0.14
CA VAL A 60 -17.73 0.11 1.23
C VAL A 60 -18.67 -1.07 1.08
N GLU A 61 -18.11 -2.27 1.08
CA GLU A 61 -18.84 -3.54 0.97
C GLU A 61 -18.65 -4.35 2.24
N ILE A 62 -19.72 -5.01 2.71
CA ILE A 62 -19.67 -5.97 3.83
C ILE A 62 -19.37 -7.34 3.23
N GLU A 63 -18.21 -7.90 3.57
CA GLU A 63 -17.78 -9.21 3.08
C GLU A 63 -18.30 -10.35 3.94
N SER A 64 -18.21 -10.20 5.27
CA SER A 64 -18.67 -11.22 6.21
C SER A 64 -19.23 -10.64 7.50
N VAL A 65 -20.11 -11.41 8.14
CA VAL A 65 -20.67 -11.08 9.45
C VAL A 65 -20.64 -12.33 10.33
N ASN A 66 -19.87 -12.26 11.40
CA ASN A 66 -19.65 -13.39 12.31
C ASN A 66 -19.90 -13.00 13.77
N VAL A 67 -20.23 -13.97 14.61
CA VAL A 67 -20.31 -13.78 16.06
C VAL A 67 -19.18 -14.54 16.74
N ARG A 68 -18.33 -13.84 17.47
CA ARG A 68 -17.25 -14.44 18.27
C ARG A 68 -17.15 -13.73 19.63
N ASP A 69 -16.95 -14.48 20.69
CA ASP A 69 -16.68 -13.95 22.03
C ASP A 69 -17.65 -12.85 22.47
N ASN A 70 -18.94 -13.04 22.19
CA ASN A 70 -19.99 -12.06 22.48
C ASN A 70 -19.82 -10.71 21.75
N GLN A 71 -19.15 -10.73 20.59
CA GLN A 71 -19.01 -9.61 19.69
C GLN A 71 -19.51 -9.97 18.30
N LEU A 72 -20.12 -9.01 17.62
CA LEU A 72 -20.38 -9.06 16.20
C LEU A 72 -19.11 -8.56 15.47
N ILE A 73 -18.52 -9.42 14.67
CA ILE A 73 -17.33 -9.13 13.85
C ILE A 73 -17.80 -8.99 12.41
N ILE A 74 -17.56 -7.83 11.82
CA ILE A 74 -17.96 -7.51 10.45
C ILE A 74 -16.68 -7.21 9.68
N ASP A 75 -16.39 -7.99 8.67
CA ASP A 75 -15.30 -7.72 7.74
C ASP A 75 -15.84 -6.87 6.58
N LEU A 76 -15.08 -5.82 6.23
CA LEU A 76 -15.49 -4.83 5.22
C LEU A 76 -14.32 -4.54 4.29
N LYS A 77 -14.67 -4.26 3.04
CA LYS A 77 -13.73 -3.80 2.03
C LYS A 77 -14.13 -2.42 1.54
N ALA A 78 -13.17 -1.51 1.42
CA ALA A 78 -13.37 -0.17 0.91
C ALA A 78 -12.55 0.07 -0.36
N ASN A 79 -13.21 0.59 -1.39
CA ASN A 79 -12.59 1.13 -2.59
C ASN A 79 -12.67 2.65 -2.51
N ILE A 80 -11.53 3.33 -2.47
CA ILE A 80 -11.40 4.75 -2.18
C ILE A 80 -10.76 5.44 -3.38
N THR A 81 -11.44 6.43 -3.97
CA THR A 81 -10.80 7.37 -4.90
C THR A 81 -10.48 8.65 -4.15
N LYS A 82 -9.23 9.08 -4.19
CA LYS A 82 -8.73 10.24 -3.45
C LYS A 82 -7.92 11.16 -4.35
N VAL A 83 -7.94 12.47 -4.03
CA VAL A 83 -7.17 13.50 -4.74
C VAL A 83 -6.50 14.39 -3.69
N LEU A 84 -5.19 14.64 -3.84
CA LEU A 84 -4.47 15.58 -2.99
C LEU A 84 -5.11 16.98 -3.04
N LYS A 85 -5.30 17.62 -1.89
CA LYS A 85 -5.90 18.97 -1.78
C LYS A 85 -4.98 20.10 -2.23
N VAL A 86 -3.69 19.82 -2.31
CA VAL A 86 -2.68 20.82 -2.68
C VAL A 86 -2.65 21.01 -4.19
N ASN A 87 -2.27 22.21 -4.64
CA ASN A 87 -2.16 22.54 -6.05
C ASN A 87 -0.74 22.38 -6.60
N SER A 88 0.22 22.13 -5.73
CA SER A 88 1.62 21.92 -6.08
C SER A 88 2.30 21.01 -5.06
N ALA A 89 3.24 20.20 -5.51
CA ALA A 89 4.07 19.39 -4.64
C ALA A 89 4.85 20.22 -3.60
N LEU A 90 5.11 21.50 -3.88
CA LEU A 90 5.75 22.44 -2.95
C LEU A 90 4.93 22.66 -1.65
N GLU A 91 3.64 22.39 -1.70
CA GLU A 91 2.74 22.53 -0.55
C GLU A 91 2.71 21.27 0.34
N LEU A 92 3.24 20.14 -0.15
CA LEU A 92 3.31 18.90 0.62
C LEU A 92 4.26 19.04 1.80
N PRO A 93 3.88 18.61 3.00
CA PRO A 93 4.72 18.74 4.20
C PRO A 93 6.10 18.09 4.05
N TYR A 94 6.16 16.90 3.47
CA TYR A 94 7.41 16.19 3.19
C TYR A 94 8.37 17.03 2.33
N VAL A 95 7.85 17.64 1.26
CA VAL A 95 8.64 18.49 0.35
C VAL A 95 9.09 19.78 1.05
N LYS A 96 8.22 20.37 1.88
CA LYS A 96 8.62 21.55 2.72
C LYS A 96 9.80 21.21 3.62
N GLY A 97 9.74 20.06 4.30
CA GLY A 97 10.84 19.59 5.15
C GLY A 97 12.14 19.38 4.37
N MET A 98 12.08 18.79 3.18
CA MET A 98 13.25 18.63 2.28
C MET A 98 13.86 20.00 1.90
N LEU A 99 13.05 20.95 1.45
CA LEU A 99 13.51 22.25 1.00
C LEU A 99 14.10 23.08 2.15
N GLU A 100 13.52 22.99 3.33
CA GLU A 100 14.07 23.63 4.53
C GLU A 100 15.48 23.09 4.84
N GLU A 101 15.65 21.74 4.83
CA GLU A 101 16.95 21.13 5.10
C GLU A 101 17.97 21.47 4.03
N ILE A 102 17.60 21.47 2.74
CA ILE A 102 18.46 21.91 1.65
C ILE A 102 18.97 23.33 1.85
N SER A 103 18.13 24.24 2.36
CA SER A 103 18.52 25.63 2.60
C SER A 103 19.61 25.79 3.67
N ASN A 104 19.81 24.78 4.53
CA ASN A 104 20.82 24.75 5.57
C ASN A 104 22.16 24.18 5.10
N ILE A 105 22.24 23.57 3.91
CA ILE A 105 23.46 22.95 3.38
C ILE A 105 24.45 24.04 2.96
N ARG A 106 25.65 23.99 3.54
CA ARG A 106 26.74 24.96 3.23
C ARG A 106 27.68 24.48 2.15
N ASP A 107 27.90 23.17 2.04
CA ASP A 107 28.73 22.61 0.97
C ASP A 107 28.01 22.71 -0.36
N LYS A 108 28.68 23.30 -1.35
CA LYS A 108 28.08 23.55 -2.67
C LYS A 108 27.76 22.26 -3.41
N TYR A 109 28.60 21.25 -3.31
CA TYR A 109 28.40 19.98 -4.01
C TYR A 109 27.19 19.23 -3.44
N ASP A 110 27.09 19.15 -2.11
CA ASP A 110 25.95 18.55 -1.42
C ASP A 110 24.65 19.32 -1.69
N PHE A 111 24.72 20.67 -1.69
CA PHE A 111 23.57 21.51 -2.03
C PHE A 111 23.06 21.25 -3.44
N ASP A 112 23.95 21.29 -4.46
CA ASP A 112 23.58 21.11 -5.86
C ASP A 112 22.99 19.70 -6.11
N ARG A 113 23.47 18.69 -5.37
CA ARG A 113 22.98 17.32 -5.41
C ARG A 113 21.59 17.18 -4.78
N ALA A 114 21.43 17.62 -3.53
CA ALA A 114 20.18 17.57 -2.82
C ALA A 114 19.08 18.35 -3.53
N LYS A 115 19.44 19.52 -4.09
CA LYS A 115 18.54 20.35 -4.90
C LYS A 115 18.03 19.63 -6.15
N ARG A 116 18.92 19.01 -6.93
CA ARG A 116 18.50 18.23 -8.12
C ARG A 116 17.55 17.11 -7.76
N TYR A 117 17.78 16.47 -6.61
CA TYR A 117 16.94 15.42 -6.11
C TYR A 117 15.53 15.91 -5.79
N ALA A 118 15.46 17.01 -5.02
CA ALA A 118 14.18 17.63 -4.68
C ALA A 118 13.43 18.11 -5.95
N GLU A 119 14.12 18.73 -6.90
CA GLU A 119 13.52 19.18 -8.16
C GLU A 119 12.90 18.03 -8.96
N ASN A 120 13.58 16.88 -9.00
CA ASN A 120 13.07 15.70 -9.70
C ASN A 120 11.86 15.10 -8.97
N LEU A 121 11.92 14.98 -7.64
CA LEU A 121 10.78 14.50 -6.85
C LEU A 121 9.58 15.46 -7.01
N ILE A 122 9.77 16.75 -6.90
CA ILE A 122 8.73 17.76 -7.08
C ILE A 122 8.08 17.64 -8.46
N LYS A 123 8.89 17.46 -9.50
CA LYS A 123 8.40 17.27 -10.88
C LYS A 123 7.56 16.00 -10.98
N ASP A 124 8.04 14.89 -10.40
CA ASP A 124 7.33 13.62 -10.41
C ASP A 124 6.00 13.71 -9.67
N LEU A 125 6.00 14.28 -8.46
CA LEU A 125 4.79 14.47 -7.66
C LEU A 125 3.77 15.35 -8.39
N ASN A 126 4.20 16.46 -8.98
CA ASN A 126 3.32 17.34 -9.75
C ASN A 126 2.70 16.65 -10.98
N TYR A 127 3.44 15.77 -11.63
CA TYR A 127 2.97 15.10 -12.83
C TYR A 127 2.07 13.90 -12.54
N ASN A 128 2.42 13.09 -11.53
CA ASN A 128 1.77 11.81 -11.30
C ASN A 128 0.71 11.83 -10.20
N TYR A 129 0.69 12.85 -9.31
CA TYR A 129 -0.15 12.82 -8.11
C TYR A 129 -0.96 14.10 -7.86
N ILE A 130 -0.43 15.30 -8.18
CA ILE A 130 -1.16 16.55 -7.93
C ILE A 130 -2.32 16.71 -8.91
N GLY A 131 -3.55 16.79 -8.37
CA GLY A 131 -4.76 16.88 -9.17
C GLY A 131 -5.15 15.59 -9.89
N VAL A 132 -4.45 14.49 -9.62
CA VAL A 132 -4.70 13.17 -10.22
C VAL A 132 -5.50 12.31 -9.24
N GLU A 133 -6.56 11.68 -9.73
CA GLU A 133 -7.30 10.68 -8.95
C GLU A 133 -6.43 9.46 -8.71
N GLN A 134 -6.40 9.04 -7.45
CA GLN A 134 -5.65 7.88 -6.98
C GLN A 134 -6.64 6.89 -6.36
N ASN A 135 -6.55 5.63 -6.77
CA ASN A 135 -7.36 4.57 -6.20
C ASN A 135 -6.59 3.88 -5.06
N GLU A 136 -7.32 3.52 -4.02
CA GLU A 136 -6.80 2.77 -2.89
C GLU A 136 -7.85 1.78 -2.41
N ASN A 137 -7.45 0.55 -2.18
CA ASN A 137 -8.25 -0.50 -1.57
C ASN A 137 -7.80 -0.72 -0.14
N ALA A 138 -8.74 -0.92 0.78
CA ALA A 138 -8.45 -1.12 2.19
C ALA A 138 -9.44 -2.09 2.83
N ASP A 139 -8.93 -3.02 3.62
CA ASP A 139 -9.73 -3.99 4.35
C ASP A 139 -9.91 -3.51 5.80
N PHE A 140 -11.13 -3.64 6.30
CA PHE A 140 -11.47 -3.21 7.66
C PHE A 140 -12.19 -4.32 8.41
N GLN A 141 -12.10 -4.26 9.73
CA GLN A 141 -12.89 -5.07 10.63
C GLN A 141 -13.60 -4.18 11.63
N MET A 142 -14.93 -4.30 11.71
CA MET A 142 -15.74 -3.63 12.71
C MET A 142 -16.13 -4.63 13.82
N GLN A 143 -15.88 -4.24 15.06
CA GLN A 143 -16.20 -5.04 16.24
C GLN A 143 -17.28 -4.34 17.07
N ILE A 144 -18.44 -4.98 17.24
CA ILE A 144 -19.58 -4.46 17.99
C ILE A 144 -19.90 -5.39 19.14
N PRO A 145 -19.79 -4.97 20.42
CA PRO A 145 -20.18 -5.79 21.57
C PRO A 145 -21.67 -6.14 21.53
N ILE A 146 -22.00 -7.42 21.72
CA ILE A 146 -23.39 -7.89 21.88
C ILE A 146 -23.75 -7.77 23.35
N ILE A 147 -24.56 -6.76 23.70
CA ILE A 147 -24.98 -6.52 25.06
C ILE A 147 -26.29 -7.26 25.31
N ALA A 148 -26.29 -8.24 26.27
CA ALA A 148 -27.44 -9.05 26.60
C ALA A 148 -28.58 -8.29 27.32
N GLU A 149 -28.33 -7.13 27.91
CA GLU A 149 -29.30 -6.34 28.63
C GLU A 149 -29.79 -5.12 27.83
N ARG A 150 -31.08 -5.08 27.59
CA ARG A 150 -31.82 -4.10 26.75
C ARG A 150 -31.80 -2.64 27.24
N SER A 151 -31.15 -2.28 28.33
CA SER A 151 -31.41 -1.01 29.02
C SER A 151 -30.51 0.16 28.64
N ASN A 152 -29.40 0.00 27.90
CA ASN A 152 -28.50 1.11 27.57
C ASN A 152 -27.76 0.95 26.23
N LEU A 153 -28.47 0.80 25.14
CA LEU A 153 -27.90 0.74 23.78
C LEU A 153 -27.24 2.06 23.30
N TYR A 154 -27.39 3.15 24.06
CA TYR A 154 -26.95 4.48 23.69
C TYR A 154 -25.42 4.73 23.78
N ASN A 155 -24.62 3.76 24.23
CA ASN A 155 -23.17 3.89 24.40
C ASN A 155 -22.36 2.67 23.94
N THR A 156 -22.86 1.91 22.97
CA THR A 156 -22.08 0.80 22.42
C THR A 156 -20.90 1.35 21.63
N ARG A 157 -19.68 1.23 22.18
CA ARG A 157 -18.45 1.59 21.46
C ARG A 157 -18.19 0.51 20.42
N CYS A 158 -18.37 0.84 19.15
CA CYS A 158 -17.84 0.00 18.09
C CYS A 158 -16.37 0.37 17.83
N ASN A 159 -15.55 -0.63 17.60
CA ASN A 159 -14.16 -0.45 17.16
C ASN A 159 -14.11 -0.71 15.65
N LEU A 160 -13.65 0.28 14.88
CA LEU A 160 -13.28 0.09 13.49
C LEU A 160 -11.76 -0.03 13.42
N LEU A 161 -11.29 -1.12 12.83
CA LEU A 161 -9.87 -1.46 12.71
C LEU A 161 -9.54 -1.64 11.23
N PHE A 162 -8.40 -1.13 10.79
CA PHE A 162 -7.84 -1.43 9.48
C PHE A 162 -7.06 -2.75 9.57
N LYS A 163 -7.20 -3.60 8.57
CA LYS A 163 -6.38 -4.81 8.41
C LYS A 163 -5.22 -4.48 7.46
N ASP A 164 -4.02 -4.62 7.96
CA ASP A 164 -2.85 -4.45 7.13
C ASP A 164 -2.55 -5.71 6.27
N GLU A 165 -1.51 -5.64 5.48
CA GLU A 165 -1.06 -6.70 4.57
C GLU A 165 -0.62 -7.99 5.29
N ASN A 166 -0.36 -7.95 6.59
CA ASN A 166 -0.03 -9.10 7.43
C ASN A 166 -1.26 -9.64 8.18
N ASN A 167 -2.46 -9.10 7.92
CA ASN A 167 -3.69 -9.30 8.68
C ASN A 167 -3.59 -8.84 10.15
N ASP A 168 -2.60 -8.01 10.49
CA ASP A 168 -2.58 -7.30 11.76
C ASP A 168 -3.64 -6.19 11.75
N THR A 169 -4.21 -5.90 12.91
CA THR A 169 -5.23 -4.86 13.03
C THR A 169 -4.65 -3.57 13.57
N LEU A 170 -4.87 -2.47 12.87
CA LEU A 170 -4.49 -1.12 13.25
C LEU A 170 -5.72 -0.28 13.58
N THR A 171 -5.58 0.66 14.49
CA THR A 171 -6.63 1.64 14.79
C THR A 171 -6.81 2.62 13.63
N MET A 172 -7.95 3.32 13.57
CA MET A 172 -8.16 4.37 12.57
C MET A 172 -7.19 5.55 12.70
N GLU A 173 -6.58 5.76 13.87
CA GLU A 173 -5.51 6.74 14.06
C GLU A 173 -4.19 6.29 13.38
N GLU A 174 -3.89 5.00 13.45
CA GLU A 174 -2.71 4.40 12.77
C GLU A 174 -2.96 4.24 11.25
N PHE A 175 -4.21 4.06 10.84
CA PHE A 175 -4.59 4.06 9.42
C PHE A 175 -4.48 5.46 8.79
N ALA A 176 -4.77 6.52 9.52
CA ALA A 176 -4.69 7.89 9.01
C ALA A 176 -3.26 8.24 8.57
N PRO A 177 -3.09 9.08 7.55
CA PRO A 177 -1.78 9.59 7.17
C PRO A 177 -1.07 10.28 8.35
N LEU A 178 0.27 10.26 8.31
CA LEU A 178 1.09 10.91 9.34
C LEU A 178 0.78 12.42 9.44
N SER A 179 1.02 13.01 10.61
CA SER A 179 0.85 14.46 10.80
C SER A 179 1.82 15.27 9.93
N GLU A 180 1.48 16.52 9.64
CA GLU A 180 2.36 17.44 8.88
C GLU A 180 3.75 17.52 9.48
N GLU A 181 3.86 17.66 10.82
CA GLU A 181 5.13 17.72 11.54
C GLU A 181 5.98 16.45 11.30
N MET A 182 5.36 15.27 11.31
CA MET A 182 6.08 14.02 11.08
C MET A 182 6.56 13.92 9.63
N LEU A 183 5.72 14.30 8.66
CA LEU A 183 6.10 14.30 7.25
C LEU A 183 7.22 15.31 6.95
N GLU A 184 7.17 16.52 7.53
CA GLU A 184 8.26 17.50 7.41
C GLU A 184 9.58 16.98 7.99
N LYS A 185 9.52 16.36 9.17
CA LYS A 185 10.69 15.73 9.80
C LYS A 185 11.27 14.60 8.91
N ASP A 186 10.41 13.81 8.31
CA ASP A 186 10.84 12.75 7.40
C ASP A 186 11.50 13.32 6.14
N GLY A 187 10.97 14.42 5.59
CA GLY A 187 11.60 15.12 4.47
C GLY A 187 13.00 15.64 4.80
N LYS A 188 13.20 16.23 5.99
CA LYS A 188 14.52 16.67 6.47
C LYS A 188 15.47 15.47 6.61
N ARG A 189 15.01 14.40 7.26
CA ARG A 189 15.80 13.18 7.45
C ARG A 189 16.26 12.59 6.11
N TYR A 190 15.40 12.60 5.10
CA TYR A 190 15.73 12.08 3.77
C TYR A 190 16.89 12.85 3.13
N ILE A 191 16.91 14.18 3.21
CA ILE A 191 18.01 15.00 2.68
C ILE A 191 19.31 14.70 3.42
N ASN A 192 19.27 14.58 4.75
CA ASN A 192 20.45 14.23 5.55
C ASN A 192 21.00 12.86 5.15
N ASN A 193 20.14 11.87 4.93
CA ASN A 193 20.54 10.55 4.46
C ASN A 193 21.22 10.62 3.06
N ILE A 194 20.73 11.43 2.14
CA ILE A 194 21.35 11.64 0.83
C ILE A 194 22.78 12.19 0.96
N ILE A 195 23.00 13.07 1.92
CA ILE A 195 24.32 13.69 2.15
C ILE A 195 25.29 12.69 2.79
N GLU A 196 24.84 11.92 3.78
CA GLU A 196 25.69 11.03 4.58
C GLU A 196 26.11 9.76 3.83
N HIS A 197 25.23 9.18 3.01
CA HIS A 197 25.46 7.86 2.39
C HIS A 197 26.33 7.88 1.12
N GLN A 198 26.89 8.98 0.73
CA GLN A 198 27.68 9.13 -0.50
C GLN A 198 29.01 8.38 -0.53
N LYS A 199 29.42 7.71 0.54
CA LYS A 199 30.72 6.99 0.58
C LYS A 199 30.73 5.70 -0.25
N TYR A 200 29.58 5.24 -0.74
CA TYR A 200 29.46 3.96 -1.47
C TYR A 200 28.77 4.17 -2.82
N SER A 201 29.51 4.69 -3.81
CA SER A 201 29.02 4.69 -5.19
C SER A 201 29.04 3.27 -5.75
N ILE A 202 27.89 2.70 -6.08
CA ILE A 202 27.81 1.49 -6.86
C ILE A 202 28.31 1.82 -8.26
N ARG A 203 29.29 1.05 -8.72
CA ARG A 203 29.74 1.05 -10.12
C ARG A 203 28.76 0.21 -10.93
N SER A 204 27.60 0.75 -11.26
CA SER A 204 26.82 0.19 -12.35
C SER A 204 27.47 0.59 -13.67
N SER A 205 27.77 -0.41 -14.49
CA SER A 205 28.50 -0.22 -15.74
C SER A 205 27.64 0.34 -16.88
N SER A 206 26.34 0.44 -16.73
CA SER A 206 25.42 1.02 -17.72
C SER A 206 24.12 1.47 -17.05
N PRO A 207 23.51 2.60 -17.48
CA PRO A 207 22.14 2.90 -17.09
C PRO A 207 21.24 1.81 -17.65
N GLY A 208 20.48 1.16 -16.76
CA GLY A 208 19.44 0.22 -17.16
C GLY A 208 18.33 0.92 -17.96
N ASN A 209 17.49 0.14 -18.61
CA ASN A 209 16.33 0.68 -19.35
C ASN A 209 15.04 0.63 -18.50
N TYR A 210 15.13 0.43 -17.20
CA TYR A 210 13.96 0.27 -16.35
C TYR A 210 13.16 1.56 -16.25
N ASP A 211 11.91 1.53 -16.75
CA ASP A 211 10.92 2.60 -16.62
C ASP A 211 9.90 2.24 -15.53
N ARG A 212 10.03 2.84 -14.35
CA ARG A 212 9.21 2.57 -13.20
C ARG A 212 7.70 2.85 -13.39
N ILE A 213 7.36 3.77 -14.31
CA ILE A 213 5.97 4.11 -14.60
C ILE A 213 5.32 3.01 -15.46
N ILE A 214 6.06 2.43 -16.39
CA ILE A 214 5.59 1.27 -17.16
C ILE A 214 5.38 0.08 -16.20
N ALA A 215 6.30 -0.16 -15.27
CA ALA A 215 6.14 -1.21 -14.26
C ALA A 215 4.89 -1.00 -13.39
N ARG A 216 4.67 0.24 -12.91
CA ARG A 216 3.47 0.63 -12.15
C ARG A 216 2.20 0.35 -12.94
N ASP A 217 2.15 0.79 -14.19
CA ASP A 217 0.95 0.66 -15.02
C ASP A 217 0.68 -0.82 -15.36
N TYR A 218 1.75 -1.62 -15.47
CA TYR A 218 1.65 -3.06 -15.63
C TYR A 218 0.99 -3.72 -14.43
N VAL A 219 1.49 -3.46 -13.21
CA VAL A 219 0.94 -4.10 -12.00
C VAL A 219 -0.49 -3.68 -11.71
N ARG A 220 -0.85 -2.42 -11.96
CA ARG A 220 -2.25 -1.94 -11.86
C ARG A 220 -3.19 -2.65 -12.83
N LYS A 221 -2.72 -2.89 -14.04
CA LYS A 221 -3.52 -3.51 -15.09
C LYS A 221 -3.77 -4.99 -14.85
N TRP A 222 -2.78 -5.69 -14.29
CA TRP A 222 -2.76 -7.13 -14.22
C TRP A 222 -2.87 -7.69 -12.80
N SER A 223 -3.28 -6.88 -11.83
CA SER A 223 -3.67 -7.30 -10.48
C SER A 223 -5.16 -7.09 -10.23
N ASP A 224 -5.73 -7.83 -9.30
CA ASP A 224 -7.12 -7.72 -8.88
C ASP A 224 -7.19 -7.18 -7.44
N ALA A 225 -8.33 -6.56 -7.10
CA ALA A 225 -8.65 -6.16 -5.74
C ALA A 225 -9.27 -7.31 -4.91
N CYS A 226 -9.40 -8.50 -5.48
CA CYS A 226 -9.98 -9.65 -4.82
C CYS A 226 -8.95 -10.32 -3.90
N GLY A 227 -8.97 -10.01 -2.62
CA GLY A 227 -7.98 -10.36 -1.60
C GLY A 227 -7.75 -11.84 -1.29
N GLU A 228 -8.45 -12.78 -1.91
CA GLU A 228 -8.26 -14.22 -1.67
C GLU A 228 -8.51 -15.02 -2.94
N CYS A 229 -7.48 -15.25 -3.74
CA CYS A 229 -7.52 -16.34 -4.70
C CYS A 229 -6.98 -17.61 -4.04
N HIS A 230 -7.82 -18.32 -3.30
CA HIS A 230 -7.56 -19.72 -2.95
C HIS A 230 -7.83 -20.58 -4.18
N CYS A 231 -6.77 -20.87 -4.93
CA CYS A 231 -6.84 -21.44 -6.29
C CYS A 231 -7.48 -22.83 -6.45
N SER A 232 -7.92 -23.47 -5.38
CA SER A 232 -8.76 -24.68 -5.50
C SER A 232 -10.19 -24.39 -5.93
N ASP A 233 -10.69 -23.18 -5.64
CA ASP A 233 -12.12 -22.82 -5.78
C ASP A 233 -12.35 -21.59 -6.65
N CYS A 234 -11.28 -20.94 -7.17
CA CYS A 234 -11.40 -19.76 -8.02
C CYS A 234 -11.95 -20.12 -9.41
N ASP A 235 -12.92 -19.34 -9.83
CA ASP A 235 -13.36 -19.34 -11.23
C ASP A 235 -12.20 -18.76 -12.09
N PRO A 236 -11.55 -19.59 -12.94
CA PRO A 236 -10.42 -19.14 -13.75
C PRO A 236 -10.77 -17.96 -14.68
N SER A 237 -12.06 -17.74 -14.95
CA SER A 237 -12.54 -16.63 -15.78
C SER A 237 -12.48 -15.27 -15.06
N LYS A 238 -12.28 -15.27 -13.73
CA LYS A 238 -12.19 -14.06 -12.90
C LYS A 238 -10.75 -13.69 -12.55
N LEU A 239 -9.78 -14.54 -12.89
CA LEU A 239 -8.37 -14.25 -12.61
C LEU A 239 -7.86 -13.16 -13.55
N VAL A 240 -7.32 -12.09 -12.98
CA VAL A 240 -6.66 -11.01 -13.72
C VAL A 240 -5.19 -11.34 -13.85
N TYR A 241 -4.75 -11.77 -15.02
CA TYR A 241 -3.34 -12.04 -15.33
C TYR A 241 -3.04 -11.76 -16.78
N ASN A 242 -1.76 -11.51 -17.11
CA ASN A 242 -1.33 -11.30 -18.47
C ASN A 242 -1.23 -12.65 -19.21
N PRO A 243 -2.07 -12.94 -20.22
CA PRO A 243 -2.07 -14.22 -20.91
C PRO A 243 -0.82 -14.50 -21.75
N SER A 244 0.06 -13.53 -21.92
CA SER A 244 1.37 -13.71 -22.60
C SER A 244 2.39 -14.46 -21.74
N TYR A 245 2.11 -14.63 -20.44
CA TYR A 245 2.97 -15.30 -19.48
C TYR A 245 2.25 -16.47 -18.82
N ALA A 246 3.04 -17.40 -18.28
CA ALA A 246 2.49 -18.46 -17.42
C ALA A 246 1.97 -17.84 -16.11
N ASN A 247 0.85 -18.37 -15.61
CA ASN A 247 0.34 -18.08 -14.27
C ASN A 247 0.68 -19.28 -13.36
N TYR A 248 1.38 -19.02 -12.27
CA TYR A 248 1.78 -20.07 -11.31
C TYR A 248 0.83 -20.16 -10.11
N HIS A 249 -0.36 -19.58 -10.21
CA HIS A 249 -1.39 -19.61 -9.16
C HIS A 249 -0.85 -19.14 -7.79
N ASN A 250 -0.86 -20.02 -6.78
CA ASN A 250 -0.45 -19.72 -5.41
C ASN A 250 1.06 -19.38 -5.23
N ASN A 251 1.84 -19.37 -6.31
CA ASN A 251 3.27 -19.03 -6.30
C ASN A 251 3.60 -18.01 -7.39
N ASP A 252 2.71 -17.09 -7.66
CA ASP A 252 2.81 -16.15 -8.78
C ASP A 252 3.45 -14.80 -8.44
N CYS A 253 3.71 -14.50 -7.18
CA CYS A 253 4.17 -13.18 -6.74
C CYS A 253 5.47 -12.73 -7.43
N ALA A 254 6.51 -13.57 -7.45
CA ALA A 254 7.78 -13.25 -8.11
C ALA A 254 7.65 -13.26 -9.64
N ASN A 255 6.85 -14.17 -10.21
CA ASN A 255 6.53 -14.19 -11.64
C ASN A 255 5.86 -12.88 -12.08
N PHE A 256 4.87 -12.41 -11.33
CA PHE A 256 4.15 -11.16 -11.59
C PHE A 256 5.07 -9.94 -11.56
N VAL A 257 5.90 -9.82 -10.51
CA VAL A 257 6.88 -8.73 -10.40
C VAL A 257 7.94 -8.81 -11.50
N SER A 258 8.41 -10.01 -11.86
CA SER A 258 9.34 -10.21 -12.97
C SER A 258 8.76 -9.74 -14.31
N GLN A 259 7.48 -10.04 -14.56
CA GLN A 259 6.79 -9.57 -15.77
C GLN A 259 6.76 -8.04 -15.82
N ALA A 260 6.41 -7.38 -14.71
CA ALA A 260 6.39 -5.92 -14.63
C ALA A 260 7.77 -5.29 -14.91
N ILE A 261 8.83 -5.87 -14.35
CA ILE A 261 10.22 -5.41 -14.56
C ILE A 261 10.65 -5.61 -16.02
N HIS A 262 10.28 -6.73 -16.62
CA HIS A 262 10.59 -7.02 -18.02
C HIS A 262 9.87 -6.07 -18.97
N GLU A 263 8.57 -5.90 -18.81
CA GLU A 263 7.76 -4.97 -19.61
C GLU A 263 8.25 -3.51 -19.44
N ALA A 264 8.81 -3.19 -18.28
CA ALA A 264 9.42 -1.89 -17.99
C ALA A 264 10.82 -1.69 -18.65
N GLY A 265 11.29 -2.65 -19.45
CA GLY A 265 12.47 -2.51 -20.29
C GLY A 265 13.73 -3.20 -19.81
N VAL A 266 13.70 -3.98 -18.73
CA VAL A 266 14.83 -4.83 -18.34
C VAL A 266 14.87 -6.06 -19.26
N PRO A 267 15.95 -6.27 -20.01
CA PRO A 267 16.05 -7.42 -20.90
C PRO A 267 16.23 -8.70 -20.13
N THR A 268 15.65 -9.78 -20.64
CA THR A 268 15.90 -11.14 -20.11
C THR A 268 17.26 -11.66 -20.53
N ASP A 269 17.80 -12.62 -19.77
CA ASP A 269 19.01 -13.36 -20.06
C ASP A 269 18.86 -14.86 -19.76
N ASP A 270 19.97 -15.61 -19.73
CA ASP A 270 19.95 -17.05 -19.47
C ASP A 270 19.55 -17.39 -18.03
N LYS A 271 19.76 -16.50 -17.06
CA LYS A 271 19.41 -16.68 -15.64
C LYS A 271 17.99 -16.21 -15.34
N TRP A 272 17.63 -15.02 -15.83
CA TRP A 272 16.35 -14.38 -15.53
C TRP A 272 15.48 -14.24 -16.79
N ARG A 273 14.60 -15.20 -16.98
CA ARG A 273 13.63 -15.26 -18.09
C ARG A 273 12.46 -16.15 -17.71
N PRO A 274 11.29 -16.04 -18.38
CA PRO A 274 10.14 -16.90 -18.15
C PRO A 274 10.52 -18.38 -18.09
N GLY A 275 10.04 -19.06 -17.04
CA GLY A 275 10.32 -20.48 -16.79
C GLY A 275 11.61 -20.80 -16.02
N ASN A 276 12.50 -19.84 -15.79
CA ASN A 276 13.69 -20.04 -14.96
C ASN A 276 13.40 -19.67 -13.50
N ARG A 277 14.14 -20.29 -12.57
CA ARG A 277 13.94 -20.11 -11.14
C ARG A 277 14.06 -18.66 -10.69
N CYS A 278 15.04 -17.91 -11.16
CA CYS A 278 15.18 -16.48 -10.86
C CYS A 278 13.98 -15.63 -11.29
N TRP A 279 13.12 -16.13 -12.18
CA TRP A 279 11.93 -15.42 -12.62
C TRP A 279 10.73 -15.61 -11.69
N TYR A 280 10.53 -16.81 -11.16
CA TYR A 280 9.33 -17.15 -10.39
C TYR A 280 9.58 -17.42 -8.89
N ASN A 281 10.81 -17.40 -8.43
CA ASN A 281 11.18 -17.52 -7.01
C ASN A 281 11.54 -16.13 -6.44
N THR A 282 11.08 -15.83 -5.24
CA THR A 282 11.36 -14.56 -4.57
C THR A 282 12.83 -14.34 -4.24
N GLY A 283 13.58 -15.41 -3.97
CA GLY A 283 14.99 -15.37 -3.57
C GLY A 283 15.19 -15.38 -2.06
N HIS A 284 15.88 -16.40 -1.59
CA HIS A 284 16.44 -16.49 -0.24
C HIS A 284 17.80 -17.19 -0.21
N GLU A 285 18.23 -17.80 -1.34
CA GLU A 285 19.39 -18.68 -1.41
C GLU A 285 20.24 -18.44 -2.68
N GLY A 286 20.26 -17.20 -3.18
CA GLY A 286 21.14 -16.81 -4.29
C GLY A 286 20.64 -17.18 -5.70
N ASP A 287 19.35 -17.53 -5.86
CA ASP A 287 18.79 -17.93 -7.15
C ASP A 287 17.35 -17.47 -7.41
N GLY A 288 16.92 -16.38 -6.79
CA GLY A 288 15.60 -15.78 -6.96
C GLY A 288 15.62 -14.40 -7.60
N LEU A 289 14.43 -13.85 -7.81
CA LEU A 289 14.23 -12.52 -8.40
C LEU A 289 15.05 -11.44 -7.68
N ILE A 290 14.94 -11.39 -6.36
CA ILE A 290 15.61 -10.34 -5.56
C ILE A 290 17.11 -10.47 -5.65
N ASP A 291 17.66 -11.69 -5.49
CA ASP A 291 19.10 -11.92 -5.58
C ASP A 291 19.62 -11.49 -6.95
N TYR A 292 18.96 -11.90 -8.03
CA TYR A 292 19.32 -11.51 -9.38
C TYR A 292 19.32 -9.98 -9.58
N MET A 293 18.25 -9.29 -9.16
CA MET A 293 18.11 -7.84 -9.35
C MET A 293 19.19 -7.05 -8.60
N VAL A 294 19.60 -7.55 -7.42
CA VAL A 294 20.66 -6.91 -6.62
C VAL A 294 22.05 -7.25 -7.16
N GLU A 295 22.32 -8.51 -7.50
CA GLU A 295 23.61 -8.96 -8.03
C GLU A 295 23.96 -8.27 -9.37
N GLU A 296 22.96 -8.11 -10.25
CA GLU A 296 23.14 -7.41 -11.52
C GLU A 296 23.18 -5.88 -11.35
N GLY A 297 23.03 -5.36 -10.12
CA GLY A 297 23.07 -3.94 -9.81
C GLY A 297 21.90 -3.14 -10.42
N LEU A 298 20.76 -3.79 -10.67
CA LEU A 298 19.57 -3.17 -11.21
C LEU A 298 18.73 -2.51 -10.10
N PHE A 299 18.71 -3.13 -8.93
CA PHE A 299 18.01 -2.64 -7.75
C PHE A 299 18.94 -2.68 -6.53
N PHE A 300 18.64 -1.85 -5.52
CA PHE A 300 19.31 -1.89 -4.23
C PHE A 300 18.31 -1.95 -3.08
N GLU A 301 18.72 -2.55 -2.00
CA GLU A 301 17.90 -2.72 -0.79
C GLU A 301 17.84 -1.45 0.05
N THR A 302 16.66 -1.14 0.60
CA THR A 302 16.45 -0.06 1.56
C THR A 302 15.26 -0.33 2.47
N ASN A 303 15.31 0.15 3.71
CA ASN A 303 14.18 0.19 4.63
C ASN A 303 13.51 1.58 4.68
N ASP A 304 13.95 2.51 3.83
CA ASP A 304 13.39 3.85 3.77
C ASP A 304 12.23 3.89 2.76
N ARG A 305 10.98 3.94 3.27
CA ARG A 305 9.78 4.01 2.44
C ARG A 305 9.77 5.19 1.47
N TYR A 306 10.46 6.27 1.80
CA TYR A 306 10.50 7.47 0.94
C TYR A 306 11.49 7.35 -0.22
N LYS A 307 12.29 6.30 -0.27
CA LYS A 307 13.03 5.90 -1.47
C LYS A 307 12.21 5.00 -2.40
N ALA A 308 11.19 4.30 -1.85
CA ALA A 308 10.37 3.33 -2.57
C ALA A 308 9.22 4.00 -3.31
N PHE A 309 9.49 4.61 -4.43
CA PHE A 309 8.47 5.14 -5.34
C PHE A 309 7.82 4.05 -6.19
N ALA A 310 6.78 4.43 -6.94
CA ALA A 310 6.09 3.54 -7.87
C ALA A 310 7.10 2.76 -8.74
N GLY A 311 6.91 1.45 -8.87
CA GLY A 311 7.85 0.55 -9.54
C GLY A 311 8.93 -0.03 -8.64
N SER A 312 9.01 0.32 -7.36
CA SER A 312 9.90 -0.37 -6.40
C SER A 312 9.32 -1.70 -5.97
N ILE A 313 10.17 -2.70 -5.73
CA ILE A 313 9.75 -4.01 -5.25
C ILE A 313 9.59 -3.94 -3.73
N ILE A 314 8.57 -4.59 -3.21
CA ILE A 314 8.37 -4.85 -1.78
C ILE A 314 8.64 -6.32 -1.52
N LYS A 315 9.37 -6.63 -0.46
CA LYS A 315 9.59 -8.00 0.02
C LYS A 315 9.15 -8.11 1.47
N TRP A 316 8.30 -9.09 1.78
CA TRP A 316 7.95 -9.47 3.14
C TRP A 316 9.08 -10.28 3.75
N THR A 317 9.65 -9.83 4.88
CA THR A 317 10.84 -10.46 5.50
C THR A 317 10.52 -11.80 6.14
N GLU A 318 9.29 -11.98 6.62
CA GLU A 318 8.84 -13.21 7.30
C GLU A 318 8.12 -14.19 6.35
N ALA A 319 7.87 -13.76 5.10
CA ALA A 319 7.21 -14.58 4.09
C ALA A 319 8.02 -14.61 2.79
N SER A 320 7.91 -15.72 2.05
CA SER A 320 8.42 -15.79 0.68
C SER A 320 7.46 -15.09 -0.28
N HIS A 321 7.27 -13.78 -0.09
CA HIS A 321 6.33 -12.97 -0.84
C HIS A 321 6.96 -11.66 -1.31
N VAL A 322 6.57 -11.22 -2.51
CA VAL A 322 6.97 -9.94 -3.11
C VAL A 322 5.77 -9.28 -3.78
N GLY A 323 5.80 -7.97 -3.80
CA GLY A 323 4.85 -7.11 -4.51
C GLY A 323 5.57 -5.91 -5.12
N MET A 324 4.82 -4.97 -5.65
CA MET A 324 5.36 -3.75 -6.22
C MET A 324 4.59 -2.53 -5.73
N VAL A 325 5.32 -1.49 -5.34
CA VAL A 325 4.74 -0.19 -5.03
C VAL A 325 4.11 0.37 -6.30
N ASP A 326 2.84 0.71 -6.25
CA ASP A 326 2.14 1.35 -7.36
C ASP A 326 1.89 2.85 -7.14
N GLN A 327 1.87 3.30 -5.88
CA GLN A 327 1.79 4.71 -5.52
C GLN A 327 2.65 5.01 -4.29
N ASN A 328 3.28 6.18 -4.29
CA ASN A 328 3.85 6.83 -3.12
C ASN A 328 3.87 8.34 -3.38
N ASP A 329 2.89 9.05 -2.90
CA ASP A 329 2.76 10.50 -3.03
C ASP A 329 3.37 11.27 -1.86
N THR A 330 4.17 10.59 -1.04
CA THR A 330 4.80 11.04 0.22
C THR A 330 3.86 11.13 1.43
N VAL A 331 2.55 11.13 1.23
CA VAL A 331 1.53 11.12 2.29
C VAL A 331 1.04 9.68 2.53
N THR A 332 0.68 8.97 1.46
CA THR A 332 0.27 7.56 1.51
C THR A 332 1.03 6.72 0.50
N MET A 333 1.02 5.41 0.72
CA MET A 333 1.61 4.42 -0.19
C MET A 333 0.60 3.29 -0.42
N THR A 334 0.60 2.75 -1.66
CA THR A 334 -0.15 1.56 -2.04
C THR A 334 0.72 0.59 -2.81
N PHE A 335 0.27 -0.66 -2.92
CA PHE A 335 0.99 -1.71 -3.64
C PHE A 335 0.05 -2.65 -4.40
N CYS A 336 0.63 -3.37 -5.36
CA CYS A 336 -0.01 -4.48 -6.07
C CYS A 336 0.80 -5.77 -5.86
N ALA A 337 0.09 -6.91 -5.78
CA ALA A 337 0.71 -8.24 -5.65
C ALA A 337 -0.18 -9.31 -6.26
N HIS A 338 0.41 -10.49 -6.59
CA HIS A 338 -0.26 -11.75 -6.88
C HIS A 338 0.01 -12.78 -5.78
N THR A 339 -0.73 -13.87 -5.77
CA THR A 339 -0.78 -14.94 -4.76
C THR A 339 -1.76 -14.61 -3.63
N ASP A 340 -1.62 -13.49 -2.95
CA ASP A 340 -2.69 -12.79 -2.26
C ASP A 340 -2.97 -11.56 -3.10
N ASP A 341 -3.94 -11.68 -4.02
CA ASP A 341 -4.16 -10.67 -5.04
C ASP A 341 -4.49 -9.32 -4.41
N ARG A 342 -3.69 -8.31 -4.73
CA ARG A 342 -3.80 -6.94 -4.24
C ARG A 342 -3.68 -5.97 -5.40
N ASN A 343 -4.61 -5.05 -5.49
CA ASN A 343 -4.57 -3.96 -6.47
C ASN A 343 -4.69 -2.62 -5.73
N SER A 344 -3.64 -1.81 -5.78
CA SER A 344 -3.57 -0.52 -5.11
C SER A 344 -3.98 -0.58 -3.62
N CYS A 345 -3.55 -1.64 -2.91
CA CYS A 345 -3.90 -1.82 -1.51
C CYS A 345 -3.18 -0.85 -0.60
N ALA A 346 -3.90 -0.37 0.40
CA ALA A 346 -3.39 0.54 1.41
C ALA A 346 -2.19 -0.06 2.15
N PHE A 347 -1.17 0.76 2.34
CA PHE A 347 0.06 0.39 2.99
C PHE A 347 0.36 1.38 4.11
N ARG A 348 0.33 0.95 5.37
CA ARG A 348 0.44 1.83 6.53
C ARG A 348 1.63 1.53 7.43
N THR A 349 2.04 0.29 7.52
CA THR A 349 3.21 -0.12 8.28
C THR A 349 4.35 -0.58 7.38
N ILE A 350 5.59 -0.31 7.79
CA ILE A 350 6.80 -0.85 7.13
C ILE A 350 7.43 -1.98 7.95
N ARG A 351 6.76 -2.40 9.01
CA ARG A 351 7.27 -3.46 9.88
C ARG A 351 7.27 -4.78 9.12
N GLY A 352 8.41 -5.45 9.12
CA GLY A 352 8.55 -6.74 8.43
C GLY A 352 8.68 -6.63 6.91
N LEU A 353 9.03 -5.45 6.39
CA LEU A 353 9.17 -5.18 4.96
C LEU A 353 10.53 -4.62 4.61
N THR A 354 10.98 -4.98 3.42
CA THR A 354 12.17 -4.42 2.80
C THR A 354 11.81 -3.97 1.38
N PHE A 355 12.32 -2.83 0.96
CA PHE A 355 12.13 -2.31 -0.39
C PHE A 355 13.38 -2.54 -1.23
N PHE A 356 13.17 -2.81 -2.52
CA PHE A 356 14.21 -2.83 -3.52
C PHE A 356 13.89 -1.78 -4.57
N VAL A 357 14.76 -0.81 -4.68
CA VAL A 357 14.54 0.42 -5.44
C VAL A 357 15.45 0.38 -6.67
N PRO A 358 14.96 0.74 -7.87
CA PRO A 358 15.78 0.73 -9.06
C PRO A 358 16.97 1.69 -8.90
N VAL A 359 18.16 1.20 -9.23
CA VAL A 359 19.41 2.00 -9.21
C VAL A 359 19.34 3.14 -10.22
N TRP A 360 18.75 2.87 -11.38
CA TRP A 360 18.48 3.83 -12.45
C TRP A 360 17.03 3.76 -12.89
N ASP A 361 16.41 4.91 -13.06
CA ASP A 361 15.06 5.03 -13.63
C ASP A 361 15.10 5.79 -14.97
N SER A 362 14.73 5.12 -16.04
CA SER A 362 14.74 5.70 -17.40
C SER A 362 13.62 6.73 -17.60
N TYR A 363 12.53 6.66 -16.85
CA TYR A 363 11.45 7.65 -16.86
C TYR A 363 11.95 9.02 -16.37
N SER A 364 12.55 9.06 -15.19
CA SER A 364 13.12 10.30 -14.64
C SER A 364 14.50 10.62 -15.17
N LYS A 365 15.17 9.69 -15.84
CA LYS A 365 16.55 9.76 -16.35
C LYS A 365 17.56 10.11 -15.25
N GLN A 366 17.44 9.46 -14.13
CA GLN A 366 18.27 9.70 -12.95
C GLN A 366 18.65 8.43 -12.19
N TRP A 367 19.76 8.53 -11.44
CA TRP A 367 20.16 7.54 -10.47
C TRP A 367 19.41 7.77 -9.16
N THR A 368 18.88 6.68 -8.58
CA THR A 368 18.30 6.75 -7.25
C THR A 368 19.42 6.84 -6.21
N PRO A 369 19.39 7.72 -5.22
CA PRO A 369 20.40 7.76 -4.15
C PRO A 369 20.28 6.51 -3.30
N GLN A 370 21.40 5.90 -3.16
CA GLN A 370 21.54 4.70 -2.32
C GLN A 370 21.74 5.07 -0.87
#